data_ee2b61590f3522258f1a74a923d30640
#
_entry.id   ee2b61590f3522258f1a74a923d30640
#
_cell.length_a   1.000
_cell.length_b   1.000
_cell.length_c   1.000
_cell.angle_alpha   90.00
_cell.angle_beta   90.00
_cell.angle_gamma   90.00
#
_symmetry.space_group_name_H-M   'P 1'
#
loop_
_entity.id
_entity.type
_entity.pdbx_description
1 polymer ?
#
loop_
_entity_poly.entity_id
_entity_poly.type
_entity_poly.pdbx_seq_one_letter_code
_entity_poly.pdbx_strand_id
1 'polypeptide(L)'
;MKTIKTLSRRMAALFLVVVVGLTALAPAASAAAIQLPSLPKDKCVVDDAGVLSDSTTTELETINAQLSASCSGAQIGVLTVDYTGSATTEDYATAAFNAWGIGSASKNNGVLILLVMQSDQY
;
A
#
# COMPACT_ATOMS: atom_id res chain seq x y z
N MET A 1 -36.30 -17.92 -53.35
CA MET A 1 -36.25 -18.24 -51.91
C MET A 1 -34.85 -18.45 -51.36
N LYS A 2 -33.79 -18.55 -52.14
CA LYS A 2 -32.40 -18.76 -51.63
C LYS A 2 -31.72 -17.47 -51.16
N THR A 3 -32.19 -16.30 -51.54
CA THR A 3 -31.58 -15.00 -51.21
C THR A 3 -31.96 -14.44 -49.84
N ILE A 4 -33.10 -14.86 -49.24
CA ILE A 4 -33.55 -14.34 -47.96
C ILE A 4 -32.82 -15.00 -46.78
N LYS A 5 -32.39 -16.28 -46.92
CA LYS A 5 -31.65 -17.00 -45.89
C LYS A 5 -30.21 -16.49 -45.66
N THR A 6 -29.61 -15.95 -46.72
CA THR A 6 -28.23 -15.44 -46.64
C THR A 6 -28.19 -13.99 -46.05
N LEU A 7 -29.26 -13.22 -46.20
CA LEU A 7 -29.36 -11.88 -45.64
C LEU A 7 -29.55 -11.94 -44.12
N SER A 8 -30.33 -12.88 -43.63
CA SER A 8 -30.56 -13.03 -42.17
C SER A 8 -29.30 -13.48 -41.42
N ARG A 9 -28.46 -14.31 -42.05
CA ARG A 9 -27.19 -14.75 -41.42
C ARG A 9 -26.13 -13.64 -41.38
N ARG A 10 -26.14 -12.74 -42.36
CA ARG A 10 -25.20 -11.57 -42.36
C ARG A 10 -25.65 -10.48 -41.38
N MET A 11 -26.96 -10.30 -41.20
CA MET A 11 -27.49 -9.38 -40.19
C MET A 11 -27.27 -9.89 -38.76
N ALA A 12 -27.41 -11.21 -38.53
CA ALA A 12 -27.13 -11.79 -37.21
C ALA A 12 -25.65 -11.69 -36.83
N ALA A 13 -24.72 -11.82 -37.81
CA ALA A 13 -23.29 -11.67 -37.56
C ALA A 13 -22.90 -10.19 -37.29
N LEU A 14 -23.56 -9.23 -37.92
CA LEU A 14 -23.34 -7.81 -37.66
C LEU A 14 -23.86 -7.38 -36.27
N PHE A 15 -24.96 -7.95 -35.81
CA PHE A 15 -25.52 -7.66 -34.50
C PHE A 15 -24.67 -8.22 -33.35
N LEU A 16 -24.03 -9.37 -33.58
CA LEU A 16 -23.13 -10.01 -32.61
C LEU A 16 -21.84 -9.22 -32.39
N VAL A 17 -21.32 -8.58 -33.44
CA VAL A 17 -20.08 -7.78 -33.36
C VAL A 17 -20.31 -6.44 -32.62
N VAL A 18 -21.51 -5.86 -32.73
CA VAL A 18 -21.84 -4.59 -32.04
C VAL A 18 -22.06 -4.79 -30.55
N VAL A 19 -22.57 -5.95 -30.11
CA VAL A 19 -22.82 -6.22 -28.69
C VAL A 19 -21.51 -6.56 -27.95
N VAL A 20 -20.52 -7.16 -28.61
CA VAL A 20 -19.20 -7.47 -28.01
C VAL A 20 -18.31 -6.23 -27.88
N GLY A 21 -18.53 -5.20 -28.68
CA GLY A 21 -17.73 -3.95 -28.67
C GLY A 21 -18.08 -2.96 -27.55
N LEU A 22 -19.19 -3.16 -26.81
CA LEU A 22 -19.66 -2.18 -25.84
C LEU A 22 -19.38 -2.53 -24.36
N THR A 23 -18.63 -3.60 -24.09
CA THR A 23 -18.36 -4.05 -22.72
C THR A 23 -16.95 -3.72 -22.19
N ALA A 24 -16.20 -2.85 -22.85
CA ALA A 24 -14.81 -2.62 -22.48
C ALA A 24 -14.44 -1.16 -22.19
N LEU A 25 -15.31 -0.41 -21.50
CA LEU A 25 -14.88 0.85 -20.86
C LEU A 25 -15.52 0.96 -19.48
N ALA A 26 -15.21 0.03 -18.59
CA ALA A 26 -15.22 0.36 -17.19
C ALA A 26 -13.95 1.20 -16.96
N PRO A 27 -14.03 2.45 -16.49
CA PRO A 27 -12.84 3.13 -16.00
C PRO A 27 -12.33 2.28 -14.84
N ALA A 28 -11.14 1.71 -15.00
CA ALA A 28 -10.42 1.20 -13.86
C ALA A 28 -10.22 2.41 -12.95
N ALA A 29 -11.01 2.49 -11.88
CA ALA A 29 -10.72 3.40 -10.79
C ALA A 29 -9.35 2.98 -10.27
N SER A 30 -8.31 3.65 -10.75
CA SER A 30 -6.97 3.53 -10.21
C SER A 30 -7.07 4.04 -8.79
N ALA A 31 -7.14 3.15 -7.81
CA ALA A 31 -6.93 3.52 -6.43
C ALA A 31 -5.58 4.24 -6.38
N ALA A 32 -5.57 5.50 -5.95
CA ALA A 32 -4.34 6.26 -5.84
C ALA A 32 -3.38 5.46 -4.96
N ALA A 33 -2.19 5.13 -5.48
CA ALA A 33 -1.20 4.38 -4.73
C ALA A 33 -0.77 5.21 -3.51
N ILE A 34 -0.77 4.60 -2.32
CA ILE A 34 -0.31 5.23 -1.10
C ILE A 34 1.18 5.54 -1.27
N GLN A 35 1.54 6.82 -1.12
CA GLN A 35 2.93 7.25 -1.19
C GLN A 35 3.58 7.05 0.17
N LEU A 36 4.54 6.15 0.24
CA LEU A 36 5.27 5.83 1.46
C LEU A 36 6.72 6.31 1.37
N PRO A 37 7.28 6.89 2.44
CA PRO A 37 8.72 7.11 2.50
C PRO A 37 9.45 5.76 2.50
N SER A 38 10.61 5.72 1.86
CA SER A 38 11.42 4.51 1.82
C SER A 38 12.13 4.30 3.16
N LEU A 39 12.11 3.05 3.65
CA LEU A 39 12.92 2.68 4.80
C LEU A 39 14.38 2.52 4.37
N PRO A 40 15.34 3.28 4.93
CA PRO A 40 16.75 3.07 4.64
C PRO A 40 17.22 1.69 5.10
N LYS A 41 18.21 1.14 4.40
CA LYS A 41 18.77 -0.15 4.74
C LYS A 41 19.30 -0.17 6.19
N ASP A 42 19.03 -1.25 6.90
CA ASP A 42 19.44 -1.47 8.28
C ASP A 42 18.91 -0.42 9.28
N LYS A 43 17.77 0.21 8.94
CA LYS A 43 17.07 1.16 9.80
C LYS A 43 15.66 0.67 10.12
N CYS A 44 15.11 1.16 11.23
CA CYS A 44 13.74 0.89 11.67
C CYS A 44 12.96 2.18 11.92
N VAL A 45 13.61 3.34 11.83
CA VAL A 45 13.01 4.65 12.10
C VAL A 45 13.08 5.53 10.87
N VAL A 46 11.94 6.10 10.48
CA VAL A 46 11.83 7.14 9.45
C VAL A 46 11.05 8.30 10.04
N ASP A 47 11.73 9.41 10.23
CA ASP A 47 11.16 10.65 10.76
C ASP A 47 10.93 11.64 9.59
N ASP A 48 9.90 11.39 8.80
CA ASP A 48 9.55 12.24 7.65
C ASP A 48 8.95 13.59 8.09
N ALA A 49 8.27 13.61 9.23
CA ALA A 49 7.72 14.83 9.82
C ALA A 49 8.78 15.68 10.57
N GLY A 50 9.98 15.14 10.80
CA GLY A 50 11.06 15.88 11.47
C GLY A 50 10.78 16.24 12.93
N VAL A 51 10.08 15.37 13.66
CA VAL A 51 9.64 15.60 15.05
C VAL A 51 10.43 14.84 16.09
N LEU A 52 11.28 13.92 15.67
CA LEU A 52 12.15 13.14 16.57
C LEU A 52 13.51 13.81 16.70
N SER A 53 14.08 13.78 17.91
CA SER A 53 15.46 14.19 18.09
C SER A 53 16.43 13.09 17.61
N ASP A 54 17.65 13.49 17.26
CA ASP A 54 18.71 12.54 16.88
C ASP A 54 18.99 11.53 18.00
N SER A 55 18.90 11.94 19.26
CA SER A 55 19.07 11.06 20.41
C SER A 55 17.96 10.00 20.48
N THR A 56 16.71 10.41 20.27
CA THR A 56 15.55 9.53 20.24
C THR A 56 15.67 8.51 19.11
N THR A 57 16.02 8.96 17.90
CA THR A 57 16.23 8.09 16.76
C THR A 57 17.34 7.07 17.02
N THR A 58 18.47 7.50 17.58
CA THR A 58 19.59 6.62 17.93
C THR A 58 19.20 5.59 18.99
N GLU A 59 18.44 5.99 20.00
CA GLU A 59 17.96 5.10 21.06
C GLU A 59 17.02 4.03 20.50
N LEU A 60 16.07 4.41 19.64
CA LEU A 60 15.13 3.50 18.99
C LEU A 60 15.87 2.46 18.11
N GLU A 61 16.86 2.88 17.34
CA GLU A 61 17.69 1.96 16.54
C GLU A 61 18.49 1.01 17.42
N THR A 62 19.01 1.49 18.56
CA THR A 62 19.75 0.65 19.53
C THR A 62 18.84 -0.39 20.16
N ILE A 63 17.63 0.00 20.58
CA ILE A 63 16.62 -0.92 21.11
C ILE A 63 16.25 -1.97 20.06
N ASN A 64 16.06 -1.59 18.81
CA ASN A 64 15.75 -2.53 17.72
C ASN A 64 16.87 -3.54 17.49
N ALA A 65 18.12 -3.13 17.54
CA ALA A 65 19.26 -4.04 17.43
C ALA A 65 19.27 -5.09 18.55
N GLN A 66 18.96 -4.67 19.77
CA GLN A 66 18.85 -5.57 20.94
C GLN A 66 17.67 -6.52 20.81
N LEU A 67 16.49 -6.02 20.41
CA LEU A 67 15.30 -6.83 20.18
C LEU A 67 15.52 -7.88 19.10
N SER A 68 16.12 -7.49 17.99
CA SER A 68 16.41 -8.40 16.89
C SER A 68 17.33 -9.53 17.30
N ALA A 69 18.36 -9.22 18.10
CA ALA A 69 19.33 -10.21 18.60
C ALA A 69 18.72 -11.13 19.67
N SER A 70 17.89 -10.61 20.59
CA SER A 70 17.39 -11.34 21.75
C SER A 70 16.05 -12.03 21.51
N CYS A 71 15.22 -11.51 20.58
CA CYS A 71 13.83 -11.90 20.37
C CYS A 71 13.56 -12.45 18.96
N SER A 72 14.49 -13.21 18.43
CA SER A 72 14.30 -13.93 17.15
C SER A 72 13.94 -13.02 15.97
N GLY A 73 14.60 -11.87 15.85
CA GLY A 73 14.35 -10.91 14.78
C GLY A 73 13.15 -9.99 15.00
N ALA A 74 12.70 -9.82 16.24
CA ALA A 74 11.65 -8.86 16.56
C ALA A 74 12.08 -7.43 16.23
N GLN A 75 11.17 -6.62 15.71
CA GLN A 75 11.44 -5.24 15.34
C GLN A 75 10.25 -4.32 15.68
N ILE A 76 10.58 -3.08 16.05
CA ILE A 76 9.62 -1.98 16.17
C ILE A 76 10.00 -0.95 15.12
N GLY A 77 9.16 -0.81 14.09
CA GLY A 77 9.28 0.27 13.11
C GLY A 77 8.64 1.55 13.67
N VAL A 78 9.23 2.69 13.39
CA VAL A 78 8.68 4.00 13.74
C VAL A 78 8.65 4.85 12.48
N LEU A 79 7.46 5.37 12.16
CA LEU A 79 7.24 6.27 11.04
C LEU A 79 6.50 7.50 11.52
N THR A 80 7.07 8.67 11.27
CA THR A 80 6.39 9.94 11.45
C THR A 80 6.12 10.56 10.09
N VAL A 81 4.93 11.10 9.88
CA VAL A 81 4.53 11.80 8.65
C VAL A 81 3.65 13.00 9.00
N ASP A 82 3.68 14.02 8.16
CA ASP A 82 2.72 15.12 8.30
C ASP A 82 1.31 14.70 7.90
N TYR A 83 1.18 13.95 6.79
CA TYR A 83 -0.10 13.53 6.22
C TYR A 83 -0.06 12.09 5.70
N THR A 84 -1.21 11.46 5.66
CA THR A 84 -1.40 10.16 5.00
C THR A 84 -1.93 10.30 3.55
N GLY A 85 -2.08 11.52 3.06
CA GLY A 85 -2.72 11.80 1.77
C GLY A 85 -4.21 11.49 1.81
N SER A 86 -4.70 10.74 0.83
CA SER A 86 -6.11 10.29 0.77
C SER A 86 -6.37 8.97 1.51
N ALA A 87 -5.34 8.36 2.10
CA ALA A 87 -5.46 7.12 2.84
C ALA A 87 -5.92 7.37 4.27
N THR A 88 -6.68 6.42 4.84
CA THR A 88 -6.90 6.41 6.28
C THR A 88 -5.60 6.12 7.02
N THR A 89 -5.49 6.51 8.28
CA THR A 89 -4.32 6.21 9.11
C THR A 89 -4.06 4.70 9.19
N GLU A 90 -5.12 3.90 9.26
CA GLU A 90 -5.05 2.44 9.29
C GLU A 90 -4.51 1.84 7.99
N ASP A 91 -5.03 2.28 6.85
CA ASP A 91 -4.57 1.82 5.53
C ASP A 91 -3.11 2.21 5.29
N TYR A 92 -2.73 3.42 5.69
CA TYR A 92 -1.36 3.91 5.57
C TYR A 92 -0.39 3.10 6.44
N ALA A 93 -0.76 2.84 7.71
CA ALA A 93 0.04 2.02 8.61
C ALA A 93 0.20 0.58 8.09
N THR A 94 -0.88 -0.01 7.59
CA THR A 94 -0.87 -1.36 7.00
C THR A 94 0.03 -1.42 5.77
N ALA A 95 -0.07 -0.43 4.89
CA ALA A 95 0.77 -0.34 3.70
C ALA A 95 2.26 -0.20 4.06
N ALA A 96 2.59 0.68 5.01
CA ALA A 96 3.96 0.88 5.48
C ALA A 96 4.53 -0.38 6.14
N PHE A 97 3.78 -1.03 7.02
CA PHE A 97 4.17 -2.27 7.67
C PHE A 97 4.52 -3.37 6.67
N ASN A 98 3.66 -3.56 5.67
CA ASN A 98 3.86 -4.58 4.64
C ASN A 98 5.04 -4.23 3.71
N ALA A 99 5.14 -2.97 3.29
CA ALA A 99 6.22 -2.53 2.39
C ALA A 99 7.60 -2.61 3.05
N TRP A 100 7.69 -2.32 4.34
CA TRP A 100 8.95 -2.33 5.08
C TRP A 100 9.34 -3.71 5.59
N GLY A 101 8.42 -4.66 5.70
CA GLY A 101 8.70 -6.02 6.15
C GLY A 101 9.23 -6.07 7.58
N ILE A 102 8.59 -5.33 8.50
CA ILE A 102 9.03 -5.19 9.88
C ILE A 102 8.89 -6.50 10.65
N GLY A 103 9.96 -6.91 11.33
CA GLY A 103 10.00 -8.14 12.10
C GLY A 103 10.26 -9.39 11.25
N SER A 104 10.01 -10.55 11.82
CA SER A 104 10.14 -11.85 11.16
C SER A 104 8.76 -12.34 10.71
N ALA A 105 8.60 -12.61 9.41
CA ALA A 105 7.34 -13.11 8.84
C ALA A 105 6.92 -14.47 9.43
N SER A 106 7.90 -15.30 9.82
CA SER A 106 7.60 -16.61 10.43
C SER A 106 7.23 -16.54 11.91
N LYS A 107 7.52 -15.41 12.58
CA LYS A 107 7.30 -15.20 14.02
C LYS A 107 6.18 -14.21 14.30
N ASN A 108 5.75 -13.42 13.32
CA ASN A 108 4.76 -12.35 13.49
C ASN A 108 5.07 -11.43 14.68
N ASN A 109 6.35 -11.02 14.79
CA ASN A 109 6.88 -10.26 15.92
C ASN A 109 7.35 -8.85 15.53
N GLY A 110 6.76 -8.28 14.49
CA GLY A 110 6.93 -6.89 14.10
C GLY A 110 5.82 -6.00 14.65
N VAL A 111 6.17 -4.76 14.99
CA VAL A 111 5.24 -3.70 15.38
C VAL A 111 5.61 -2.43 14.62
N LEU A 112 4.63 -1.71 14.10
CA LEU A 112 4.82 -0.37 13.53
C LEU A 112 4.11 0.66 14.41
N ILE A 113 4.83 1.70 14.77
CA ILE A 113 4.29 2.91 15.39
C ILE A 113 4.22 3.99 14.30
N LEU A 114 3.02 4.42 13.96
CA LEU A 114 2.80 5.52 13.03
C LEU A 114 2.31 6.75 13.80
N LEU A 115 3.00 7.88 13.61
CA LEU A 115 2.56 9.19 14.09
C LEU A 115 2.22 10.07 12.89
N VAL A 116 0.97 10.53 12.84
CA VAL A 116 0.48 11.47 11.85
C VAL A 116 0.28 12.82 12.53
N MET A 117 1.05 13.84 12.12
CA MET A 117 1.12 15.10 12.83
C MET A 117 -0.07 16.01 12.53
N GLN A 118 -0.64 15.91 11.33
CA GLN A 118 -1.78 16.70 10.90
C GLN A 118 -2.89 15.75 10.42
N SER A 119 -3.56 15.11 11.37
CA SER A 119 -4.75 14.34 11.04
C SER A 119 -5.98 15.24 11.10
N ASP A 120 -6.59 15.53 9.97
CA ASP A 120 -7.90 16.20 9.90
C ASP A 120 -9.07 15.24 10.23
N GLN A 121 -8.78 14.13 10.86
CA GLN A 121 -9.74 13.10 11.24
C GLN A 121 -10.19 13.31 12.68
N TYR A 122 -11.15 14.19 12.86
CA TYR A 122 -11.94 14.30 14.09
C TYR A 122 -13.30 13.67 13.88
#